data_f6a8ecf47a78df9531b1e6bbe87ecc8a
#
_entry.id   f6a8ecf47a78df9531b1e6bbe87ecc8a
#
_cell.length_a   1.000
_cell.length_b   1.000
_cell.length_c   1.000
_cell.angle_alpha   90.00
_cell.angle_beta   90.00
_cell.angle_gamma   90.00
#
_symmetry.space_group_name_H-M   'P 1'
#
loop_
_entity.id
_entity.type
_entity.pdbx_description
1 polymer ?
#
loop_
_entity_poly.entity_id
_entity_poly.type
_entity_poly.pdbx_seq_one_letter_code
_entity_poly.pdbx_strand_id
1 'polypeptide(L)'
;MSSVSSISLSGMRAAQTRLDSSAHNIANTETSGFKRQEVAQTEQRGGGVATSLSKSSLEGAALETDMVAQLQAKNAFLANLAVFKTSNQMTGALLDQTA
;
A
#
# COMPACT_ATOMS: atom_id res chain seq x y z
N MET A 1 -15.49 14.37 4.79
CA MET A 1 -15.54 12.92 5.04
C MET A 1 -15.10 12.18 3.79
N SER A 2 -14.18 11.23 3.93
CA SER A 2 -13.70 10.46 2.79
C SER A 2 -14.75 9.42 2.37
N SER A 3 -14.95 9.28 1.06
CA SER A 3 -15.79 8.22 0.51
C SER A 3 -15.07 6.87 0.59
N VAL A 4 -15.83 5.77 0.44
CA VAL A 4 -15.25 4.43 0.36
C VAL A 4 -14.24 4.35 -0.79
N SER A 5 -14.54 4.99 -1.93
CA SER A 5 -13.60 5.04 -3.06
C SER A 5 -12.28 5.71 -2.70
N SER A 6 -12.32 6.86 -2.01
CA SER A 6 -11.08 7.55 -1.65
C SER A 6 -10.32 6.83 -0.56
N ILE A 7 -10.99 6.16 0.36
CA ILE A 7 -10.35 5.34 1.39
C ILE A 7 -9.65 4.13 0.74
N SER A 8 -10.31 3.43 -0.18
CA SER A 8 -9.71 2.30 -0.88
C SER A 8 -8.55 2.72 -1.77
N LEU A 9 -8.64 3.88 -2.42
CA LEU A 9 -7.54 4.44 -3.20
C LEU A 9 -6.33 4.74 -2.31
N SER A 10 -6.57 5.31 -1.12
CA SER A 10 -5.52 5.54 -0.13
C SER A 10 -4.83 4.22 0.27
N GLY A 11 -5.62 3.16 0.47
CA GLY A 11 -5.09 1.82 0.75
C GLY A 11 -4.25 1.26 -0.39
N MET A 12 -4.67 1.48 -1.64
CA MET A 12 -3.90 1.07 -2.81
C MET A 12 -2.57 1.82 -2.91
N ARG A 13 -2.57 3.12 -2.63
CA ARG A 13 -1.34 3.92 -2.63
C ARG A 13 -0.38 3.45 -1.54
N ALA A 14 -0.90 3.16 -0.36
CA ALA A 14 -0.09 2.62 0.74
C ALA A 14 0.52 1.27 0.36
N ALA A 15 -0.27 0.39 -0.25
CA ALA A 15 0.21 -0.91 -0.72
C ALA A 15 1.27 -0.75 -1.80
N GLN A 16 1.10 0.21 -2.72
CA GLN A 16 2.09 0.49 -3.77
C GLN A 16 3.40 0.98 -3.16
N THR A 17 3.35 1.85 -2.16
CA THR A 17 4.54 2.33 -1.46
C THR A 17 5.28 1.17 -0.79
N ARG A 18 4.56 0.27 -0.13
CA ARG A 18 5.15 -0.92 0.48
C ARG A 18 5.77 -1.84 -0.55
N LEU A 19 5.11 -2.02 -1.69
CA LEU A 19 5.61 -2.84 -2.79
C LEU A 19 6.92 -2.27 -3.34
N ASP A 20 6.93 -0.96 -3.61
CA ASP A 20 8.12 -0.28 -4.13
C ASP A 20 9.28 -0.35 -3.13
N SER A 21 8.99 -0.16 -1.84
CA SER A 21 10.01 -0.23 -0.80
C SER A 21 10.58 -1.64 -0.66
N SER A 22 9.75 -2.66 -0.68
CA SER A 22 10.24 -4.05 -0.60
C SER A 22 11.03 -4.43 -1.85
N ALA A 23 10.60 -3.97 -3.03
CA ALA A 23 11.34 -4.19 -4.27
C ALA A 23 12.72 -3.53 -4.23
N HIS A 24 12.79 -2.30 -3.71
CA HIS A 24 14.05 -1.58 -3.53
C HIS A 24 14.99 -2.36 -2.58
N ASN A 25 14.46 -2.86 -1.49
CA ASN A 25 15.23 -3.65 -0.51
C ASN A 25 15.75 -4.94 -1.14
N ILE A 26 14.92 -5.64 -1.92
CA ILE A 26 15.32 -6.86 -2.58
C ILE A 26 16.40 -6.59 -3.63
N ALA A 27 16.25 -5.51 -4.39
CA ALA A 27 17.22 -5.14 -5.44
C ALA A 27 18.59 -4.81 -4.86
N ASN A 28 18.66 -4.37 -3.61
CA ASN A 28 19.91 -3.98 -2.94
C ASN A 28 20.42 -5.02 -1.94
N THR A 29 19.95 -6.27 -2.04
CA THR A 29 20.30 -7.33 -1.11
C THR A 29 21.82 -7.51 -0.95
N GLU A 30 22.58 -7.34 -2.03
CA GLU A 30 24.02 -7.52 -2.03
C GLU A 30 24.81 -6.20 -2.00
N THR A 31 24.10 -5.06 -1.87
CA THR A 31 24.75 -3.76 -1.81
C THR A 31 25.41 -3.56 -0.44
N SER A 32 26.72 -3.30 -0.43
CA SER A 32 27.48 -3.07 0.81
C SER A 32 26.99 -1.81 1.50
N GLY A 33 26.81 -1.87 2.82
CA GLY A 33 26.37 -0.74 3.63
C GLY A 33 24.92 -0.34 3.44
N PHE A 34 24.17 -1.14 2.72
CA PHE A 34 22.77 -0.84 2.46
C PHE A 34 21.93 -0.96 3.73
N LYS A 35 21.04 0.02 3.94
CA LYS A 35 20.05 0.00 5.01
C LYS A 35 18.66 -0.10 4.38
N ARG A 36 17.88 -1.05 4.85
CA ARG A 36 16.55 -1.31 4.32
C ARG A 36 15.63 -0.11 4.53
N GLN A 37 14.76 0.14 3.54
CA GLN A 37 13.65 1.07 3.71
C GLN A 37 12.54 0.40 4.50
N GLU A 38 11.94 1.16 5.39
CA GLU A 38 10.79 0.74 6.19
C GLU A 38 9.64 1.70 5.93
N VAL A 39 8.44 1.15 5.84
CA VAL A 39 7.22 1.93 5.59
C VAL A 39 6.36 1.87 6.84
N ALA A 40 6.08 3.03 7.41
CA ALA A 40 5.11 3.15 8.49
C ALA A 40 3.78 3.64 7.91
N GLN A 41 2.70 3.02 8.35
CA GLN A 41 1.34 3.39 7.95
C GLN A 41 0.62 3.97 9.16
N THR A 42 -0.09 5.06 8.94
CA THR A 42 -0.83 5.74 10.00
C THR A 42 -2.24 6.03 9.50
N GLU A 43 -3.23 5.70 10.33
CA GLU A 43 -4.61 6.09 10.05
C GLU A 43 -4.75 7.60 10.05
N GLN A 44 -5.55 8.11 9.12
CA GLN A 44 -5.86 9.51 9.06
C GLN A 44 -7.27 9.79 9.58
N ARG A 45 -7.45 10.95 10.19
CA ARG A 45 -8.77 11.45 10.52
C ARG A 45 -9.61 11.56 9.26
N GLY A 46 -10.84 11.09 9.32
CA GLY A 46 -11.71 11.10 8.16
C GLY A 46 -11.54 9.92 7.26
N GLY A 47 -10.67 8.98 7.62
CA GLY A 47 -10.44 7.74 6.87
C GLY A 47 -9.23 7.80 5.97
N GLY A 48 -8.71 6.62 5.64
CA GLY A 48 -7.55 6.49 4.79
C GLY A 48 -6.26 6.27 5.57
N VAL A 49 -5.17 6.14 4.82
CA VAL A 49 -3.86 5.78 5.35
C VAL A 49 -2.82 6.72 4.78
N ALA A 50 -1.97 7.25 5.66
CA ALA A 50 -0.75 7.96 5.24
C ALA A 50 0.45 7.04 5.44
N THR A 51 1.46 7.19 4.58
CA THR A 51 2.70 6.43 4.68
C THR A 51 3.86 7.36 4.91
N SER A 52 4.87 6.86 5.62
CA SER A 52 6.15 7.54 5.74
C SER A 52 7.27 6.52 5.53
N LEU A 53 8.36 6.98 4.92
CA LEU A 53 9.52 6.15 4.64
C LEU A 53 10.64 6.49 5.63
N SER A 54 11.31 5.47 6.12
CA SER A 54 12.50 5.62 6.95
C SER A 54 13.50 4.55 6.58
N LYS A 55 14.73 4.69 7.04
CA LYS A 55 15.76 3.66 6.86
C LYS A 55 15.97 2.92 8.16
N SER A 56 16.22 1.61 8.03
CA SER A 56 16.58 0.80 9.19
C SER A 56 17.86 1.33 9.83
N SER A 57 17.94 1.24 11.14
CA SER A 57 19.16 1.61 11.86
C SER A 57 20.29 0.59 11.69
N LEU A 58 19.96 -0.62 11.25
CA LEU A 58 20.91 -1.70 11.03
C LEU A 58 21.20 -1.87 9.55
N GLU A 59 22.46 -2.17 9.23
CA GLU A 59 22.84 -2.56 7.89
C GLU A 59 22.41 -3.99 7.60
N GLY A 60 22.17 -4.28 6.33
CA GLY A 60 21.93 -5.63 5.86
C GLY A 60 20.56 -5.81 5.25
N ALA A 61 20.42 -6.96 4.63
CA ALA A 61 19.20 -7.35 3.92
C ALA A 61 18.37 -8.30 4.78
N ALA A 62 17.08 -8.35 4.51
CA ALA A 62 16.17 -9.31 5.11
C ALA A 62 15.25 -9.82 3.98
N LEU A 63 15.82 -10.62 3.09
CA LEU A 63 15.18 -11.06 1.86
C LEU A 63 13.84 -11.74 2.11
N GLU A 64 13.78 -12.65 3.07
CA GLU A 64 12.53 -13.36 3.39
C GLU A 64 11.44 -12.39 3.87
N THR A 65 11.81 -11.47 4.76
CA THR A 65 10.88 -10.44 5.26
C THR A 65 10.37 -9.58 4.11
N ASP A 66 11.24 -9.18 3.20
CA ASP A 66 10.88 -8.31 2.10
C ASP A 66 10.02 -9.04 1.06
N MET A 67 10.28 -10.32 0.83
CA MET A 67 9.45 -11.13 -0.06
C MET A 67 8.03 -11.32 0.50
N VAL A 68 7.92 -11.57 1.79
CA VAL A 68 6.61 -11.66 2.47
C VAL A 68 5.90 -10.31 2.42
N ALA A 69 6.61 -9.23 2.69
CA ALA A 69 6.04 -7.87 2.62
C ALA A 69 5.54 -7.55 1.22
N GLN A 70 6.27 -7.97 0.18
CA GLN A 70 5.87 -7.78 -1.21
C GLN A 70 4.57 -8.52 -1.52
N LEU A 71 4.46 -9.78 -1.09
CA LEU A 71 3.25 -10.56 -1.28
C LEU A 71 2.06 -9.96 -0.54
N GLN A 72 2.26 -9.53 0.71
CA GLN A 72 1.22 -8.88 1.50
C GLN A 72 0.75 -7.58 0.85
N ALA A 73 1.69 -6.78 0.34
CA ALA A 73 1.37 -5.53 -0.33
C ALA A 73 0.57 -5.76 -1.61
N LYS A 74 0.94 -6.78 -2.39
CA LYS A 74 0.19 -7.18 -3.58
C LYS A 74 -1.25 -7.56 -3.21
N ASN A 75 -1.42 -8.38 -2.20
CA ASN A 75 -2.76 -8.82 -1.77
C ASN A 75 -3.59 -7.66 -1.25
N ALA A 76 -2.98 -6.75 -0.49
CA ALA A 76 -3.66 -5.55 0.01
C ALA A 76 -4.09 -4.64 -1.14
N PHE A 77 -3.25 -4.47 -2.15
CA PHE A 77 -3.59 -3.68 -3.34
C PHE A 77 -4.80 -4.28 -4.05
N LEU A 78 -4.79 -5.58 -4.29
CA LEU A 78 -5.89 -6.26 -5.00
C LEU A 78 -7.20 -6.20 -4.19
N ALA A 79 -7.12 -6.33 -2.87
CA ALA A 79 -8.30 -6.24 -2.01
C ALA A 79 -8.90 -4.83 -2.08
N ASN A 80 -8.07 -3.78 -1.99
CA ASN A 80 -8.53 -2.40 -2.09
C ASN A 80 -9.08 -2.09 -3.48
N LEU A 81 -8.48 -2.64 -4.52
CA LEU A 81 -8.97 -2.48 -5.89
C LEU A 81 -10.37 -3.08 -6.04
N ALA A 82 -10.61 -4.25 -5.46
CA ALA A 82 -11.93 -4.88 -5.49
C ALA A 82 -12.98 -4.00 -4.80
N VAL A 83 -12.65 -3.43 -3.64
CA VAL A 83 -13.53 -2.51 -2.92
C VAL A 83 -13.80 -1.25 -3.77
N PHE A 84 -12.76 -0.70 -4.37
CA PHE A 84 -12.89 0.49 -5.21
C PHE A 84 -13.84 0.24 -6.39
N LYS A 85 -13.67 -0.88 -7.09
CA LYS A 85 -14.54 -1.24 -8.22
C LYS A 85 -15.99 -1.44 -7.79
N THR A 86 -16.20 -2.16 -6.69
CA THR A 86 -17.55 -2.41 -6.16
C THR A 86 -18.24 -1.09 -5.78
N SER A 87 -17.52 -0.20 -5.10
CA SER A 87 -18.04 1.11 -4.72
C SER A 87 -18.46 1.92 -5.94
N ASN A 88 -17.66 1.93 -6.99
CA ASN A 88 -17.97 2.65 -8.22
C ASN A 88 -19.16 2.05 -8.95
N GLN A 89 -19.27 0.72 -8.98
CA GLN A 89 -20.41 0.04 -9.59
C GLN A 89 -21.70 0.34 -8.85
N MET A 90 -21.67 0.37 -7.53
CA MET A 90 -22.84 0.70 -6.72
C MET A 90 -23.29 2.15 -6.95
N THR A 91 -22.34 3.08 -7.02
CA THR A 91 -22.62 4.48 -7.30
C THR A 91 -23.25 4.64 -8.69
N GLY A 92 -22.68 3.95 -9.69
CA GLY A 92 -23.22 3.96 -11.05
C GLY A 92 -24.63 3.43 -11.11
N ALA A 93 -24.91 2.32 -10.41
CA ALA A 93 -26.27 1.74 -10.38
C ALA A 93 -27.27 2.71 -9.74
N LEU A 94 -26.89 3.39 -8.67
CA LEU A 94 -27.76 4.39 -8.03
C LEU A 94 -28.05 5.57 -8.96
N LEU A 95 -27.06 6.04 -9.69
CA LEU A 95 -27.22 7.13 -10.64
C LEU A 95 -28.14 6.70 -11.81
N ASP A 96 -28.00 5.48 -12.28
CA ASP A 96 -28.88 4.95 -13.34
C ASP A 96 -30.32 4.86 -12.88
N GLN A 97 -30.57 4.52 -11.61
CA GLN A 97 -31.92 4.45 -11.06
C GLN A 97 -32.56 5.83 -10.90
N THR A 98 -31.79 6.86 -10.73
CA THR A 98 -32.27 8.23 -10.52
C THR A 98 -32.41 9.02 -11.82
N ALA A 99 -31.89 8.50 -12.91
CA ALA A 99 -31.92 9.16 -14.23
C ALA A 99 -33.25 8.88 -15.02
#